data_b555ff5c041a64b1dd71e2726e4de149
#
_entry.id   b555ff5c041a64b1dd71e2726e4de149
#
_cell.length_a   1.000
_cell.length_b   1.000
_cell.length_c   1.000
_cell.angle_alpha   90.00
_cell.angle_beta   90.00
_cell.angle_gamma   90.00
#
_symmetry.space_group_name_H-M   'P 1'
#
loop_
_entity.id
_entity.type
_entity.pdbx_description
1 polymer ?
#
loop_
_entity_poly.entity_id
_entity_poly.type
_entity_poly.pdbx_seq_one_letter_code
_entity_poly.pdbx_strand_id
1 'polypeptide(L)'
;MRFITIFFIFFFISCDYENYEPVADTNPLAECIDGHAKFELNGKEYEFECDGYDLMGYISLDEMNADSGNDSWGWTDSSTGKEYALMGLDNGTGIIDISIPTAPLYLGKIPTATEPSSWRDLKVFNDHVFIVSEAEGHGMQVFDLKQLRGLNTKKNFTADYTYTGYGQAHNIAINTETGYAYTAGSGVAGNGRPGFGIHALNISDPLSPVLELQLSDFGYTH
;
A
#
# COMPACT_ATOMS: atom_id res chain seq x y z
N MET A 1 64.75 -28.01 9.73
CA MET A 1 63.29 -27.81 9.78
C MET A 1 63.01 -26.31 9.55
N ARG A 2 62.46 -25.97 8.38
CA ARG A 2 62.12 -24.59 8.07
C ARG A 2 60.58 -24.48 8.29
N PHE A 3 60.14 -23.66 9.24
CA PHE A 3 58.76 -23.31 9.44
C PHE A 3 58.35 -22.25 8.42
N ILE A 4 57.38 -22.58 7.57
CA ILE A 4 56.73 -21.62 6.68
C ILE A 4 55.50 -21.06 7.44
N THR A 5 55.58 -19.78 7.80
CA THR A 5 54.43 -19.06 8.39
C THR A 5 53.57 -18.53 7.24
N ILE A 6 52.37 -19.10 7.10
CA ILE A 6 51.38 -18.63 6.12
C ILE A 6 50.57 -17.48 6.79
N PHE A 7 50.73 -16.26 6.28
CA PHE A 7 49.88 -15.13 6.65
C PHE A 7 48.59 -15.17 5.85
N PHE A 8 47.47 -15.41 6.51
CA PHE A 8 46.13 -15.17 5.92
C PHE A 8 45.79 -13.69 6.01
N ILE A 9 45.77 -13.00 4.87
CA ILE A 9 45.25 -11.63 4.74
C ILE A 9 43.75 -11.78 4.53
N PHE A 10 42.96 -11.46 5.55
CA PHE A 10 41.52 -11.26 5.40
C PHE A 10 41.26 -9.89 4.77
N PHE A 11 40.83 -9.89 3.51
CA PHE A 11 40.22 -8.71 2.91
C PHE A 11 38.79 -8.56 3.46
N PHE A 12 38.61 -7.60 4.36
CA PHE A 12 37.26 -7.11 4.67
C PHE A 12 36.82 -6.25 3.50
N ILE A 13 35.93 -6.78 2.64
CA ILE A 13 35.18 -5.96 1.72
C ILE A 13 34.14 -5.25 2.58
N SER A 14 34.43 -4.01 2.96
CA SER A 14 33.42 -3.07 3.45
C SER A 14 32.50 -2.80 2.27
N CYS A 15 31.28 -3.33 2.26
CA CYS A 15 30.22 -2.76 1.47
C CYS A 15 29.90 -1.42 2.12
N ASP A 16 30.41 -0.35 1.54
CA ASP A 16 29.90 0.97 1.82
C ASP A 16 28.44 1.00 1.34
N TYR A 17 27.55 0.86 2.28
CA TYR A 17 26.14 1.20 2.11
C TYR A 17 26.14 2.72 1.93
N GLU A 18 26.02 3.20 0.69
CA GLU A 18 25.73 4.60 0.46
C GLU A 18 24.42 4.90 1.19
N ASN A 19 24.52 5.58 2.32
CA ASN A 19 23.37 6.14 3.00
C ASN A 19 22.68 7.05 1.99
N TYR A 20 21.54 6.62 1.45
CA TYR A 20 20.63 7.46 0.70
C TYR A 20 20.12 8.51 1.70
N GLU A 21 20.77 9.67 1.71
CA GLU A 21 20.21 10.87 2.34
C GLU A 21 19.27 11.46 1.27
N PRO A 22 17.95 11.41 1.46
CA PRO A 22 17.04 12.08 0.57
C PRO A 22 17.41 13.57 0.60
N VAL A 23 17.78 14.12 -0.54
CA VAL A 23 17.93 15.56 -0.69
C VAL A 23 16.54 16.12 -0.53
N ALA A 24 16.21 16.59 0.66
CA ALA A 24 14.97 17.28 0.93
C ALA A 24 14.97 18.57 0.10
N ASP A 25 14.38 18.51 -1.08
CA ASP A 25 13.84 19.72 -1.70
C ASP A 25 12.70 20.16 -0.79
N THR A 26 12.90 21.27 -0.08
CA THR A 26 11.98 21.77 0.92
C THR A 26 10.91 22.67 0.33
N ASN A 27 10.95 22.90 -1.00
CA ASN A 27 9.96 23.77 -1.64
C ASN A 27 8.66 22.98 -1.91
N PRO A 28 7.54 23.31 -1.28
CA PRO A 28 6.27 22.67 -1.54
C PRO A 28 5.80 22.93 -2.98
N LEU A 29 4.97 22.05 -3.51
CA LEU A 29 4.26 22.28 -4.78
C LEU A 29 3.35 23.51 -4.67
N ALA A 30 2.68 23.68 -3.51
CA ALA A 30 1.89 24.86 -3.19
C ALA A 30 1.89 25.12 -1.68
N GLU A 31 2.19 26.36 -1.30
CA GLU A 31 2.04 26.82 0.10
C GLU A 31 0.57 26.93 0.49
N CYS A 32 0.27 26.65 1.75
CA CYS A 32 -1.06 26.87 2.33
C CYS A 32 -1.24 28.34 2.70
N ILE A 33 -1.88 29.12 1.84
CA ILE A 33 -2.14 30.55 2.04
C ILE A 33 -3.64 30.78 2.22
N ASP A 34 -4.03 31.41 3.32
CA ASP A 34 -5.44 31.73 3.65
C ASP A 34 -6.36 30.50 3.57
N GLY A 35 -5.86 29.31 3.97
CA GLY A 35 -6.62 28.07 3.98
C GLY A 35 -6.68 27.34 2.63
N HIS A 36 -5.89 27.75 1.64
CA HIS A 36 -5.89 27.17 0.30
C HIS A 36 -4.49 26.95 -0.25
N ALA A 37 -4.24 25.76 -0.81
CA ALA A 37 -3.06 25.42 -1.60
C ALA A 37 -3.45 25.44 -3.09
N LYS A 38 -2.81 26.30 -3.88
CA LYS A 38 -3.15 26.51 -5.30
C LYS A 38 -1.94 26.30 -6.19
N PHE A 39 -2.12 25.55 -7.28
CA PHE A 39 -1.08 25.36 -8.28
C PHE A 39 -1.68 25.11 -9.66
N GLU A 40 -0.85 25.26 -10.69
CA GLU A 40 -1.19 24.92 -12.07
C GLU A 40 -0.39 23.68 -12.52
N LEU A 41 -1.07 22.72 -13.12
CA LEU A 41 -0.44 21.55 -13.73
C LEU A 41 -1.05 21.29 -15.11
N ASN A 42 -0.21 21.26 -16.14
CA ASN A 42 -0.60 21.04 -17.54
C ASN A 42 -1.70 22.01 -18.04
N GLY A 43 -1.65 23.28 -17.61
CA GLY A 43 -2.63 24.30 -18.00
C GLY A 43 -3.98 24.22 -17.28
N LYS A 44 -4.07 23.40 -16.24
CA LYS A 44 -5.24 23.27 -15.37
C LYS A 44 -4.92 23.79 -13.98
N GLU A 45 -5.74 24.67 -13.45
CA GLU A 45 -5.65 25.15 -12.08
C GLU A 45 -6.26 24.13 -11.12
N TYR A 46 -5.57 23.94 -9.99
CA TYR A 46 -6.00 23.11 -8.87
C TYR A 46 -6.01 23.95 -7.60
N GLU A 47 -7.02 23.72 -6.76
CA GLU A 47 -7.17 24.35 -5.47
C GLU A 47 -7.62 23.30 -4.45
N PHE A 48 -6.90 23.21 -3.33
CA PHE A 48 -7.23 22.33 -2.22
C PHE A 48 -7.33 23.14 -0.94
N GLU A 49 -8.34 22.84 -0.13
CA GLU A 49 -8.41 23.36 1.23
C GLU A 49 -7.25 22.79 2.08
N CYS A 50 -6.66 23.63 2.93
CA CYS A 50 -5.57 23.24 3.82
C CYS A 50 -5.70 23.95 5.17
N ASP A 51 -5.11 23.32 6.21
CA ASP A 51 -5.09 23.85 7.57
C ASP A 51 -3.65 23.90 8.11
N GLY A 52 -2.89 24.87 7.61
CA GLY A 52 -1.51 25.13 8.03
C GLY A 52 -0.46 24.13 7.53
N TYR A 53 -0.81 23.27 6.55
CA TYR A 53 0.11 22.31 5.90
C TYR A 53 0.23 22.62 4.42
N ASP A 54 1.46 22.69 3.94
CA ASP A 54 1.75 22.89 2.53
C ASP A 54 1.55 21.59 1.73
N LEU A 55 1.13 21.73 0.47
CA LEU A 55 1.03 20.61 -0.46
C LEU A 55 2.41 20.32 -1.05
N MET A 56 3.03 19.22 -0.66
CA MET A 56 4.37 18.86 -1.11
C MET A 56 4.41 18.33 -2.53
N GLY A 57 3.45 17.52 -2.93
CA GLY A 57 3.38 16.92 -4.26
C GLY A 57 1.98 16.46 -4.63
N TYR A 58 1.78 16.09 -5.89
CA TYR A 58 0.48 15.68 -6.41
C TYR A 58 0.62 14.65 -7.54
N ILE A 59 -0.14 13.57 -7.46
CA ILE A 59 -0.34 12.60 -8.54
C ILE A 59 -1.83 12.55 -8.87
N SER A 60 -2.18 12.80 -10.13
CA SER A 60 -3.58 12.84 -10.55
C SER A 60 -4.18 11.44 -10.71
N LEU A 61 -5.52 11.34 -10.61
CA LEU A 61 -6.25 10.12 -10.96
C LEU A 61 -6.03 9.73 -12.43
N ASP A 62 -5.93 10.72 -13.34
CA ASP A 62 -5.62 10.49 -14.75
C ASP A 62 -4.27 9.79 -14.94
N GLU A 63 -3.23 10.20 -14.19
CA GLU A 63 -1.91 9.55 -14.22
C GLU A 63 -1.98 8.11 -13.72
N MET A 64 -2.81 7.86 -12.70
CA MET A 64 -3.08 6.52 -12.17
C MET A 64 -4.06 5.73 -13.03
N ASN A 65 -4.67 6.34 -14.06
CA ASN A 65 -5.71 5.77 -14.91
C ASN A 65 -6.84 5.16 -14.06
N ALA A 66 -7.47 6.02 -13.24
CA ALA A 66 -8.54 5.68 -12.32
C ALA A 66 -9.60 6.80 -12.30
N ASP A 67 -10.84 6.44 -12.00
CA ASP A 67 -11.97 7.39 -11.93
C ASP A 67 -12.17 7.94 -10.52
N SER A 68 -11.79 7.19 -9.49
CA SER A 68 -11.90 7.62 -8.09
C SER A 68 -10.85 6.98 -7.19
N GLY A 69 -10.58 7.65 -6.07
CA GLY A 69 -9.77 7.15 -4.96
C GLY A 69 -10.61 7.00 -3.71
N ASN A 70 -10.21 6.11 -2.81
CA ASN A 70 -10.89 5.86 -1.54
C ASN A 70 -9.91 5.92 -0.37
N ASP A 71 -9.50 4.78 0.17
CA ASP A 71 -8.58 4.70 1.30
C ASP A 71 -7.11 4.83 0.88
N SER A 72 -6.26 5.14 1.84
CA SER A 72 -4.81 5.17 1.63
C SER A 72 -4.06 4.61 2.84
N TRP A 73 -2.88 4.05 2.58
CA TRP A 73 -1.97 3.59 3.61
C TRP A 73 -0.52 3.91 3.24
N GLY A 74 0.37 3.83 4.23
CA GLY A 74 1.80 4.04 4.03
C GLY A 74 2.61 2.76 4.26
N TRP A 75 3.76 2.68 3.61
CA TRP A 75 4.80 1.69 3.92
C TRP A 75 6.18 2.36 3.86
N THR A 76 6.96 2.17 4.93
CA THR A 76 8.37 2.53 4.96
C THR A 76 9.20 1.26 4.86
N ASP A 77 10.01 1.14 3.80
CA ASP A 77 10.96 0.03 3.68
C ASP A 77 12.10 0.21 4.68
N SER A 78 12.10 -0.57 5.73
CA SER A 78 13.11 -0.52 6.80
C SER A 78 14.54 -0.82 6.32
N SER A 79 14.70 -1.47 5.15
CA SER A 79 16.01 -1.80 4.60
C SER A 79 16.63 -0.69 3.77
N THR A 80 15.80 0.19 3.18
CA THR A 80 16.26 1.26 2.29
C THR A 80 15.93 2.65 2.81
N GLY A 81 15.03 2.77 3.80
CA GLY A 81 14.49 4.04 4.28
C GLY A 81 13.50 4.71 3.31
N LYS A 82 13.20 4.08 2.18
CA LYS A 82 12.22 4.60 1.22
C LYS A 82 10.80 4.54 1.76
N GLU A 83 10.02 5.55 1.39
CA GLU A 83 8.63 5.71 1.81
C GLU A 83 7.69 5.61 0.61
N TYR A 84 6.59 4.92 0.80
CA TYR A 84 5.59 4.67 -0.25
C TYR A 84 4.19 4.97 0.25
N ALA A 85 3.42 5.65 -0.60
CA ALA A 85 1.97 5.76 -0.44
C ALA A 85 1.28 4.70 -1.28
N LEU A 86 0.29 4.06 -0.67
CA LEU A 86 -0.58 3.06 -1.29
C LEU A 86 -1.98 3.66 -1.36
N MET A 87 -2.51 3.86 -2.57
CA MET A 87 -3.80 4.51 -2.80
C MET A 87 -4.82 3.51 -3.31
N GLY A 88 -5.88 3.28 -2.56
CA GLY A 88 -7.04 2.53 -3.01
C GLY A 88 -7.76 3.29 -4.12
N LEU A 89 -7.89 2.66 -5.29
CA LEU A 89 -8.55 3.20 -6.48
C LEU A 89 -9.77 2.34 -6.81
N ASP A 90 -10.71 2.87 -7.58
CA ASP A 90 -11.86 2.08 -8.05
C ASP A 90 -11.44 0.80 -8.77
N ASN A 91 -10.36 0.84 -9.53
CA ASN A 91 -9.89 -0.25 -10.41
C ASN A 91 -8.58 -0.91 -9.96
N GLY A 92 -8.15 -0.70 -8.71
CA GLY A 92 -6.93 -1.31 -8.16
C GLY A 92 -6.31 -0.54 -7.00
N THR A 93 -5.04 -0.78 -6.73
CA THR A 93 -4.26 -0.06 -5.72
C THR A 93 -3.03 0.57 -6.35
N GLY A 94 -2.99 1.90 -6.38
CA GLY A 94 -1.85 2.68 -6.87
C GLY A 94 -0.69 2.67 -5.88
N ILE A 95 0.54 2.61 -6.40
CA ILE A 95 1.77 2.62 -5.61
C ILE A 95 2.59 3.83 -6.01
N ILE A 96 2.92 4.68 -5.05
CA ILE A 96 3.65 5.92 -5.25
C ILE A 96 4.88 5.94 -4.32
N ASP A 97 6.08 6.12 -4.88
CA ASP A 97 7.28 6.43 -4.10
C ASP A 97 7.20 7.91 -3.69
N ILE A 98 7.13 8.16 -2.39
CA ILE A 98 7.06 9.50 -1.78
C ILE A 98 8.32 9.83 -0.97
N SER A 99 9.40 9.08 -1.18
CA SER A 99 10.69 9.29 -0.48
C SER A 99 11.23 10.71 -0.70
N ILE A 100 10.88 11.34 -1.82
CA ILE A 100 11.06 12.77 -2.08
C ILE A 100 9.66 13.39 -2.19
N PRO A 101 9.12 13.98 -1.12
CA PRO A 101 7.72 14.43 -1.09
C PRO A 101 7.36 15.43 -2.19
N THR A 102 8.33 16.26 -2.62
CA THR A 102 8.16 17.26 -3.69
C THR A 102 8.28 16.69 -5.11
N ALA A 103 8.69 15.43 -5.23
CA ALA A 103 8.81 14.72 -6.49
C ALA A 103 8.25 13.28 -6.38
N PRO A 104 6.96 13.12 -6.02
CA PRO A 104 6.36 11.80 -5.90
C PRO A 104 6.42 11.08 -7.24
N LEU A 105 6.71 9.77 -7.22
CA LEU A 105 6.83 8.95 -8.41
C LEU A 105 5.79 7.84 -8.43
N TYR A 106 4.84 7.90 -9.36
CA TYR A 106 3.89 6.82 -9.57
C TYR A 106 4.58 5.59 -10.17
N LEU A 107 4.66 4.51 -9.40
CA LEU A 107 5.31 3.26 -9.79
C LEU A 107 4.39 2.29 -10.53
N GLY A 108 3.09 2.48 -10.43
CA GLY A 108 2.10 1.62 -11.09
C GLY A 108 0.99 1.17 -10.16
N LYS A 109 0.22 0.18 -10.61
CA LYS A 109 -1.00 -0.26 -9.94
C LYS A 109 -1.06 -1.79 -9.85
N ILE A 110 -1.53 -2.29 -8.70
CA ILE A 110 -2.03 -3.66 -8.55
C ILE A 110 -3.49 -3.62 -9.03
N PRO A 111 -3.86 -4.25 -10.15
CA PRO A 111 -5.24 -4.24 -10.63
C PRO A 111 -6.20 -4.88 -9.63
N THR A 112 -7.47 -4.44 -9.64
CA THR A 112 -8.54 -5.11 -8.87
C THR A 112 -8.64 -6.59 -9.25
N ALA A 113 -8.99 -7.45 -8.30
CA ALA A 113 -9.13 -8.90 -8.57
C ALA A 113 -10.35 -9.20 -9.45
N THR A 114 -11.38 -8.37 -9.36
CA THR A 114 -12.63 -8.50 -10.13
C THR A 114 -13.07 -7.14 -10.68
N GLU A 115 -14.33 -6.80 -10.60
CA GLU A 115 -14.87 -5.56 -11.12
C GLU A 115 -14.39 -4.32 -10.34
N PRO A 116 -14.39 -3.12 -10.95
CA PRO A 116 -14.15 -1.88 -10.24
C PRO A 116 -15.17 -1.66 -9.12
N SER A 117 -14.70 -1.04 -8.03
CA SER A 117 -15.53 -0.63 -6.90
C SER A 117 -14.92 0.60 -6.25
N SER A 118 -15.77 1.59 -5.93
CA SER A 118 -15.34 2.78 -5.20
C SER A 118 -14.95 2.48 -3.74
N TRP A 119 -15.28 1.30 -3.24
CA TRP A 119 -14.99 0.90 -1.86
C TRP A 119 -13.84 -0.10 -1.83
N ARG A 120 -12.70 0.38 -1.33
CA ARG A 120 -11.46 -0.40 -1.20
C ARG A 120 -10.72 0.06 0.04
N ASP A 121 -10.33 -0.89 0.89
CA ASP A 121 -9.54 -0.62 2.09
C ASP A 121 -8.26 -1.46 2.07
N LEU A 122 -7.19 -0.94 2.67
CA LEU A 122 -5.89 -1.57 2.63
C LEU A 122 -5.07 -1.30 3.89
N LYS A 123 -4.33 -2.30 4.34
CA LYS A 123 -3.41 -2.21 5.48
C LYS A 123 -2.13 -2.95 5.19
N VAL A 124 -1.07 -2.58 5.88
CA VAL A 124 0.26 -3.19 5.72
C VAL A 124 0.64 -3.98 6.96
N PHE A 125 1.17 -5.17 6.74
CA PHE A 125 1.77 -6.00 7.79
C PHE A 125 2.91 -6.84 7.19
N ASN A 126 4.04 -6.92 7.89
CA ASN A 126 5.19 -7.75 7.53
C ASN A 126 5.63 -7.57 6.06
N ASP A 127 5.81 -6.31 5.65
CA ASP A 127 6.17 -5.90 4.28
C ASP A 127 5.20 -6.34 3.18
N HIS A 128 3.96 -6.66 3.53
CA HIS A 128 2.90 -6.98 2.56
C HIS A 128 1.72 -6.03 2.74
N VAL A 129 1.12 -5.62 1.62
CA VAL A 129 -0.17 -4.94 1.63
C VAL A 129 -1.29 -5.96 1.46
N PHE A 130 -2.32 -5.83 2.30
CA PHE A 130 -3.56 -6.58 2.27
C PHE A 130 -4.66 -5.65 1.79
N ILE A 131 -5.37 -6.02 0.73
CA ILE A 131 -6.32 -5.17 0.03
C ILE A 131 -7.67 -5.89 -0.04
N VAL A 132 -8.70 -5.25 0.49
CA VAL A 132 -10.09 -5.72 0.38
C VAL A 132 -10.91 -4.76 -0.48
N SER A 133 -12.05 -5.23 -0.97
CA SER A 133 -12.98 -4.41 -1.75
C SER A 133 -14.40 -4.94 -1.62
N GLU A 134 -15.40 -4.07 -1.81
CA GLU A 134 -16.81 -4.46 -1.93
C GLU A 134 -17.17 -5.05 -3.31
N ALA A 135 -16.22 -5.09 -4.25
CA ALA A 135 -16.44 -5.78 -5.53
C ALA A 135 -16.75 -7.27 -5.29
N GLU A 136 -17.79 -7.77 -5.96
CA GLU A 136 -18.18 -9.17 -5.82
C GLU A 136 -17.05 -10.11 -6.26
N GLY A 137 -16.75 -11.10 -5.44
CA GLY A 137 -15.71 -12.09 -5.70
C GLY A 137 -14.27 -11.59 -5.55
N HIS A 138 -14.06 -10.36 -5.06
CA HIS A 138 -12.71 -9.77 -4.92
C HIS A 138 -11.83 -10.53 -3.91
N GLY A 139 -12.41 -10.97 -2.79
CA GLY A 139 -11.65 -11.56 -1.70
C GLY A 139 -10.67 -10.56 -1.05
N MET A 140 -9.48 -11.04 -0.68
CA MET A 140 -8.39 -10.20 -0.16
C MET A 140 -7.12 -10.45 -0.96
N GLN A 141 -6.67 -9.43 -1.71
CA GLN A 141 -5.39 -9.49 -2.41
C GLN A 141 -4.24 -9.23 -1.43
N VAL A 142 -3.12 -9.88 -1.67
CA VAL A 142 -1.86 -9.70 -0.92
C VAL A 142 -0.73 -9.46 -1.91
N PHE A 143 0.13 -8.47 -1.61
CA PHE A 143 1.28 -8.15 -2.45
C PHE A 143 2.52 -7.87 -1.58
N ASP A 144 3.66 -8.48 -1.94
CA ASP A 144 4.95 -8.28 -1.29
C ASP A 144 5.58 -6.94 -1.73
N LEU A 145 5.58 -5.97 -0.83
CA LEU A 145 6.09 -4.61 -1.06
C LEU A 145 7.61 -4.58 -1.29
N LYS A 146 8.35 -5.61 -0.88
CA LYS A 146 9.79 -5.71 -1.17
C LYS A 146 10.10 -5.76 -2.67
N GLN A 147 9.11 -6.10 -3.51
CA GLN A 147 9.23 -6.02 -4.96
C GLN A 147 9.40 -4.58 -5.49
N LEU A 148 9.14 -3.56 -4.66
CA LEU A 148 9.33 -2.15 -5.00
C LEU A 148 10.80 -1.71 -4.92
N ARG A 149 11.65 -2.48 -4.27
CA ARG A 149 13.06 -2.17 -4.09
C ARG A 149 13.79 -2.02 -5.43
N GLY A 150 14.51 -0.90 -5.58
CA GLY A 150 15.25 -0.59 -6.81
C GLY A 150 14.39 -0.14 -7.99
N LEU A 151 13.06 -0.04 -7.84
CA LEU A 151 12.22 0.51 -8.88
C LEU A 151 12.31 2.04 -8.91
N ASN A 152 12.42 2.57 -10.13
CA ASN A 152 12.43 4.00 -10.42
C ASN A 152 11.62 4.35 -11.68
N THR A 153 10.84 3.40 -12.18
CA THR A 153 9.98 3.56 -13.36
C THR A 153 8.69 2.78 -13.16
N LYS A 154 7.64 3.22 -13.86
CA LYS A 154 6.32 2.59 -13.87
C LYS A 154 6.39 1.13 -14.31
N LYS A 155 5.68 0.26 -13.57
CA LYS A 155 5.58 -1.18 -13.82
C LYS A 155 4.13 -1.65 -13.64
N ASN A 156 3.75 -2.71 -14.34
CA ASN A 156 2.51 -3.43 -14.07
C ASN A 156 2.77 -4.44 -12.93
N PHE A 157 1.94 -4.39 -11.90
CA PHE A 157 1.99 -5.31 -10.78
C PHE A 157 0.89 -6.37 -10.89
N THR A 158 1.06 -7.44 -10.12
CA THR A 158 0.06 -8.49 -9.93
C THR A 158 0.11 -8.89 -8.46
N ALA A 159 -1.04 -9.10 -7.82
CA ALA A 159 -1.07 -9.62 -6.46
C ALA A 159 -0.36 -10.98 -6.38
N ASP A 160 0.42 -11.20 -5.33
CA ASP A 160 1.14 -12.47 -5.12
C ASP A 160 0.19 -13.57 -4.66
N TYR A 161 -0.88 -13.18 -3.99
CA TYR A 161 -1.91 -14.07 -3.50
C TYR A 161 -3.28 -13.38 -3.46
N THR A 162 -4.35 -14.15 -3.59
CA THR A 162 -5.72 -13.69 -3.36
C THR A 162 -6.44 -14.71 -2.49
N TYR A 163 -6.79 -14.31 -1.27
CA TYR A 163 -7.63 -15.11 -0.39
C TYR A 163 -9.08 -15.03 -0.84
N THR A 164 -9.69 -16.18 -1.10
CA THR A 164 -11.05 -16.31 -1.63
C THR A 164 -12.05 -16.96 -0.66
N GLY A 165 -11.69 -17.04 0.61
CA GLY A 165 -12.57 -17.61 1.65
C GLY A 165 -13.82 -16.78 1.96
N TYR A 166 -13.87 -15.54 1.45
CA TYR A 166 -15.06 -14.70 1.34
C TYR A 166 -15.10 -14.00 -0.02
N GLY A 167 -16.27 -13.50 -0.43
CA GLY A 167 -16.44 -12.88 -1.75
C GLY A 167 -16.07 -11.40 -1.78
N GLN A 168 -16.25 -10.67 -0.67
CA GLN A 168 -16.02 -9.23 -0.57
C GLN A 168 -15.84 -8.83 0.89
N ALA A 169 -15.24 -7.67 1.13
CA ALA A 169 -15.19 -7.04 2.45
C ALA A 169 -15.16 -5.51 2.31
N HIS A 170 -15.75 -4.81 3.29
CA HIS A 170 -15.80 -3.35 3.30
C HIS A 170 -14.52 -2.75 3.89
N ASN A 171 -14.10 -3.21 5.08
CA ASN A 171 -12.92 -2.73 5.78
C ASN A 171 -11.99 -3.85 6.20
N ILE A 172 -10.73 -3.48 6.46
CA ILE A 172 -9.72 -4.34 7.07
C ILE A 172 -8.97 -3.58 8.16
N ALA A 173 -8.82 -4.20 9.33
CA ALA A 173 -7.92 -3.77 10.38
C ALA A 173 -6.92 -4.88 10.69
N ILE A 174 -5.67 -4.52 11.01
CA ILE A 174 -4.63 -5.51 11.32
C ILE A 174 -4.06 -5.23 12.71
N ASN A 175 -4.02 -6.25 13.56
CA ASN A 175 -3.23 -6.23 14.77
C ASN A 175 -1.81 -6.72 14.44
N THR A 176 -0.88 -5.77 14.35
CA THR A 176 0.50 -6.04 13.95
C THR A 176 1.31 -6.80 15.02
N GLU A 177 0.87 -6.79 16.27
CA GLU A 177 1.55 -7.54 17.36
C GLU A 177 1.23 -9.04 17.30
N THR A 178 0.02 -9.38 16.86
CA THR A 178 -0.47 -10.77 16.87
C THR A 178 -0.54 -11.42 15.49
N GLY A 179 -0.41 -10.62 14.40
CA GLY A 179 -0.52 -11.12 13.04
C GLY A 179 -1.94 -11.55 12.65
N TYR A 180 -2.94 -10.82 13.15
CA TYR A 180 -4.35 -11.05 12.78
C TYR A 180 -4.91 -9.90 11.98
N ALA A 181 -5.58 -10.23 10.88
CA ALA A 181 -6.42 -9.32 10.11
C ALA A 181 -7.90 -9.55 10.47
N TYR A 182 -8.60 -8.45 10.67
CA TYR A 182 -10.04 -8.42 10.92
C TYR A 182 -10.71 -7.71 9.75
N THR A 183 -11.52 -8.44 8.98
CA THR A 183 -12.27 -7.84 7.87
C THR A 183 -13.71 -7.69 8.26
N ALA A 184 -14.27 -6.50 8.03
CA ALA A 184 -15.66 -6.17 8.33
C ALA A 184 -16.48 -6.04 7.04
N GLY A 185 -17.81 -6.24 7.15
CA GLY A 185 -18.66 -6.30 5.96
C GLY A 185 -18.29 -7.47 5.05
N SER A 186 -17.67 -8.52 5.62
CA SER A 186 -17.21 -9.68 4.87
C SER A 186 -18.34 -10.67 4.65
N GLY A 187 -18.52 -11.12 3.41
CA GLY A 187 -19.59 -12.04 3.05
C GLY A 187 -19.27 -12.89 1.84
N VAL A 188 -20.05 -13.96 1.68
CA VAL A 188 -19.93 -14.83 0.49
C VAL A 188 -20.59 -14.16 -0.69
N ALA A 189 -19.91 -14.16 -1.84
CA ALA A 189 -20.46 -13.66 -3.09
C ALA A 189 -21.80 -14.30 -3.45
N GLY A 190 -22.77 -13.52 -3.92
CA GLY A 190 -24.06 -14.02 -4.41
C GLY A 190 -25.12 -14.32 -3.37
N ASN A 191 -24.83 -14.23 -2.07
CA ASN A 191 -25.80 -14.56 -1.02
C ASN A 191 -26.58 -13.36 -0.45
N GLY A 192 -26.52 -12.20 -1.08
CA GLY A 192 -27.12 -10.99 -0.51
C GLY A 192 -26.45 -10.58 0.81
N ARG A 193 -26.93 -9.51 1.44
CA ARG A 193 -26.34 -8.96 2.67
C ARG A 193 -26.57 -9.71 4.00
N PRO A 194 -27.44 -10.72 4.12
CA PRO A 194 -27.46 -11.58 5.32
C PRO A 194 -26.18 -12.42 5.39
N GLY A 195 -25.40 -12.26 6.46
CA GLY A 195 -24.14 -12.98 6.66
C GLY A 195 -22.88 -12.15 6.52
N PHE A 196 -23.01 -10.85 6.22
CA PHE A 196 -21.88 -9.92 6.24
C PHE A 196 -21.49 -9.60 7.68
N GLY A 197 -20.41 -10.18 8.13
CA GLY A 197 -19.91 -10.02 9.49
C GLY A 197 -18.43 -9.72 9.55
N ILE A 198 -17.82 -10.08 10.68
CA ILE A 198 -16.40 -10.00 10.89
C ILE A 198 -15.77 -11.36 10.60
N HIS A 199 -14.71 -11.37 9.80
CA HIS A 199 -13.80 -12.50 9.70
C HIS A 199 -12.47 -12.15 10.37
N ALA A 200 -11.93 -13.04 11.21
CA ALA A 200 -10.59 -12.95 11.75
C ALA A 200 -9.70 -13.98 11.07
N LEU A 201 -8.64 -13.48 10.43
CA LEU A 201 -7.68 -14.29 9.70
C LEU A 201 -6.31 -14.19 10.36
N ASN A 202 -5.67 -15.33 10.59
CA ASN A 202 -4.26 -15.37 10.91
C ASN A 202 -3.46 -15.12 9.63
N ILE A 203 -2.68 -14.04 9.63
CA ILE A 203 -1.86 -13.59 8.51
C ILE A 203 -0.37 -13.60 8.86
N SER A 204 0.04 -14.38 9.87
CA SER A 204 1.45 -14.53 10.24
C SER A 204 2.30 -15.01 9.07
N ASP A 205 1.74 -15.85 8.20
CA ASP A 205 2.22 -16.07 6.84
C ASP A 205 1.34 -15.27 5.86
N PRO A 206 1.83 -14.14 5.32
CA PRO A 206 1.04 -13.26 4.45
C PRO A 206 0.47 -13.95 3.21
N LEU A 207 1.16 -14.96 2.67
CA LEU A 207 0.76 -15.66 1.46
C LEU A 207 -0.09 -16.92 1.75
N SER A 208 -0.39 -17.18 3.03
CA SER A 208 -1.23 -18.30 3.46
C SER A 208 -2.18 -17.91 4.59
N PRO A 209 -3.06 -16.90 4.39
CA PRO A 209 -4.03 -16.48 5.40
C PRO A 209 -4.95 -17.62 5.80
N VAL A 210 -5.17 -17.80 7.10
CA VAL A 210 -6.06 -18.84 7.66
C VAL A 210 -7.23 -18.20 8.38
N LEU A 211 -8.46 -18.53 7.96
CA LEU A 211 -9.66 -18.11 8.67
C LEU A 211 -9.78 -18.87 9.99
N GLU A 212 -9.78 -18.13 11.12
CA GLU A 212 -9.93 -18.73 12.45
C GLU A 212 -11.29 -18.41 13.09
N LEU A 213 -11.90 -17.28 12.74
CA LEU A 213 -13.20 -16.90 13.29
C LEU A 213 -14.05 -16.21 12.23
N GLN A 214 -15.31 -16.59 12.17
CA GLN A 214 -16.34 -15.92 11.39
C GLN A 214 -17.52 -15.60 12.31
N LEU A 215 -17.88 -14.31 12.38
CA LEU A 215 -19.03 -13.81 13.13
C LEU A 215 -20.00 -13.18 12.14
N SER A 216 -20.95 -13.96 11.64
CA SER A 216 -21.95 -13.53 10.65
C SER A 216 -23.37 -13.43 11.21
N ASP A 217 -23.61 -13.88 12.45
CA ASP A 217 -24.96 -13.99 13.02
C ASP A 217 -25.51 -12.65 13.55
N PHE A 218 -24.69 -11.62 13.63
CA PHE A 218 -25.04 -10.32 14.20
C PHE A 218 -25.43 -9.26 13.15
N GLY A 219 -25.54 -9.66 11.89
CA GLY A 219 -25.83 -8.75 10.77
C GLY A 219 -24.59 -8.08 10.20
N TYR A 220 -24.83 -7.04 9.38
CA TYR A 220 -23.76 -6.27 8.75
C TYR A 220 -22.91 -5.54 9.81
N THR A 221 -21.61 -5.72 9.73
CA THR A 221 -20.61 -5.03 10.58
C THR A 221 -19.79 -4.08 9.72
N HIS A 222 -19.51 -2.90 10.31
CA HIS A 222 -18.79 -1.82 9.64
C HIS A 222 -17.56 -1.43 10.47
#